data_dd5a88f6019bdb31fe817309d921f398
#
_entry.id   dd5a88f6019bdb31fe817309d921f398
#
_cell.length_a   1.000
_cell.length_b   1.000
_cell.length_c   1.000
_cell.angle_alpha   90.00
_cell.angle_beta   90.00
_cell.angle_gamma   90.00
#
_symmetry.space_group_name_H-M   'P 1'
#
loop_
_entity.id
_entity.type
_entity.pdbx_description
1 polymer ?
#
loop_
_entity_poly.entity_id
_entity_poly.type
_entity_poly.pdbx_seq_one_letter_code
_entity_poly.pdbx_strand_id
1 'polypeptide(L)'
;MINFRLYIPIFLSPFLLMGIYFLIGIPQNNIFFITNFLILLFSFCGMFFYPLRFYSLSKIVFIFIFIILGIVPLLNEIDNKILFGNEFNISDKIIANLIIFIGILFFIMGNYIKINFFDRLFNSLPEIKKLNMFFYLLFFIVSFLILNKWNFDLNALLLRGTKGEAQSTFIYIDTNVAPQISFHFFTKFLRPMPFMFLFIFIYLYKKNKQFFNRDQKLKNFILLWFLIIFSIFLNLPSSIDRSQTAILYIPMIIIFSRIWEKPFMMQGSILGGILIVFPFLDQFRRFNSEQFNFKISLSHLQSGHFDAYQNFVRAIEMDFISYGNQLLGALLFFVPRSFWPEKAIGSGSVVGIEQGYAHSGISMPFIGEGFVNFGIIGSCLFMLLLGVTLGNLDRIAWKVKNLNQDCLFLYYYYLLFGMVFFIMRGDLINSMAFLTGITASFWMLVILLKFVTRLKFY
;
A
#
# COMPACT_ATOMS: atom_id res chain seq x y z
N MET A 1 21.40 -1.14 28.14
CA MET A 1 20.97 0.19 28.58
C MET A 1 19.74 0.58 27.78
N ILE A 2 18.60 0.73 28.45
CA ILE A 2 17.34 1.20 27.87
C ILE A 2 17.57 2.68 27.52
N ASN A 3 17.54 3.01 26.25
CA ASN A 3 17.84 4.35 25.76
C ASN A 3 16.65 5.26 26.11
N PHE A 4 16.69 5.92 27.29
CA PHE A 4 15.61 6.74 27.84
C PHE A 4 15.08 7.79 26.87
N ARG A 5 15.92 8.25 25.92
CA ARG A 5 15.53 9.17 24.85
C ARG A 5 14.42 8.64 23.93
N LEU A 6 14.25 7.30 23.82
CA LEU A 6 13.18 6.70 23.03
C LEU A 6 11.80 6.77 23.71
N TYR A 7 11.75 6.97 25.02
CA TYR A 7 10.49 7.04 25.78
C TYR A 7 9.98 8.48 25.97
N ILE A 8 10.84 9.49 25.78
CA ILE A 8 10.44 10.90 25.89
C ILE A 8 9.19 11.22 25.06
N PRO A 9 9.10 10.84 23.76
CA PRO A 9 7.91 11.10 22.99
C PRO A 9 6.65 10.40 23.51
N ILE A 10 6.73 9.23 24.21
CA ILE A 10 5.56 8.58 24.82
C ILE A 10 4.97 9.48 25.89
N PHE A 11 5.82 9.96 26.80
CA PHE A 11 5.37 10.87 27.85
C PHE A 11 4.86 12.20 27.31
N LEU A 12 5.42 12.64 26.16
CA LEU A 12 4.99 13.86 25.49
C LEU A 12 3.78 13.65 24.58
N SER A 13 3.41 12.41 24.24
CA SER A 13 2.33 12.13 23.28
C SER A 13 0.98 12.74 23.65
N PRO A 14 0.48 12.70 24.91
CA PRO A 14 -0.78 13.36 25.27
C PRO A 14 -0.73 14.86 25.06
N PHE A 15 0.39 15.50 25.42
CA PHE A 15 0.58 16.94 25.27
C PHE A 15 0.68 17.36 23.78
N LEU A 16 1.38 16.58 22.96
CA LEU A 16 1.45 16.80 21.51
C LEU A 16 0.09 16.66 20.86
N LEU A 17 -0.70 15.65 21.28
CA LEU A 17 -2.06 15.46 20.78
C LEU A 17 -2.99 16.57 21.23
N MET A 18 -2.91 17.01 22.47
CA MET A 18 -3.64 18.20 22.93
C MET A 18 -3.27 19.43 22.12
N GLY A 19 -1.99 19.59 21.75
CA GLY A 19 -1.56 20.62 20.81
C GLY A 19 -2.21 20.50 19.43
N ILE A 20 -2.39 19.30 18.90
CA ILE A 20 -3.11 19.06 17.63
C ILE A 20 -4.57 19.50 17.77
N TYR A 21 -5.27 19.12 18.85
CA TYR A 21 -6.64 19.56 19.10
C TYR A 21 -6.75 21.08 19.29
N PHE A 22 -5.74 21.69 19.92
CA PHE A 22 -5.70 23.13 20.07
C PHE A 22 -5.57 23.85 18.72
N LEU A 23 -4.78 23.30 17.79
CA LEU A 23 -4.55 23.86 16.46
C LEU A 23 -5.72 23.60 15.49
N ILE A 24 -6.32 22.42 15.55
CA ILE A 24 -7.37 21.99 14.62
C ILE A 24 -8.76 22.38 15.14
N GLY A 25 -8.99 22.30 16.46
CA GLY A 25 -10.25 22.50 17.12
C GLY A 25 -10.71 21.27 17.91
N ILE A 26 -11.69 21.45 18.79
CA ILE A 26 -12.28 20.38 19.61
C ILE A 26 -13.68 20.07 19.08
N PRO A 27 -14.00 18.79 18.80
CA PRO A 27 -15.35 18.38 18.40
C PRO A 27 -16.38 18.72 19.48
N GLN A 28 -17.59 19.07 19.06
CA GLN A 28 -18.67 19.41 20.00
C GLN A 28 -19.12 18.22 20.84
N ASN A 29 -19.07 17.01 20.27
CA ASN A 29 -19.49 15.80 20.97
C ASN A 29 -18.34 15.22 21.80
N ASN A 30 -18.52 15.21 23.13
CA ASN A 30 -17.51 14.74 24.07
C ASN A 30 -17.14 13.25 23.92
N ILE A 31 -18.12 12.40 23.58
CA ILE A 31 -17.88 10.94 23.41
C ILE A 31 -17.08 10.71 22.14
N PHE A 32 -17.42 11.39 21.03
CA PHE A 32 -16.63 11.36 19.81
C PHE A 32 -15.20 11.84 20.07
N PHE A 33 -15.04 12.95 20.80
CA PHE A 33 -13.71 13.47 21.19
C PHE A 33 -12.89 12.42 21.92
N ILE A 34 -13.44 11.80 22.97
CA ILE A 34 -12.70 10.79 23.76
C ILE A 34 -12.32 9.59 22.92
N THR A 35 -13.26 9.05 22.12
CA THR A 35 -12.99 7.87 21.28
C THR A 35 -11.97 8.16 20.17
N ASN A 36 -12.05 9.33 19.55
CA ASN A 36 -11.07 9.76 18.56
C ASN A 36 -9.68 10.03 19.18
N PHE A 37 -9.64 10.64 20.37
CA PHE A 37 -8.39 10.85 21.12
C PHE A 37 -7.68 9.53 21.43
N LEU A 38 -8.41 8.48 21.82
CA LEU A 38 -7.83 7.16 22.06
C LEU A 38 -7.22 6.58 20.78
N ILE A 39 -7.89 6.69 19.63
CA ILE A 39 -7.35 6.25 18.33
C ILE A 39 -6.04 6.98 18.03
N LEU A 40 -6.03 8.31 18.14
CA LEU A 40 -4.86 9.13 17.90
C LEU A 40 -3.71 8.79 18.85
N LEU A 41 -3.99 8.62 20.14
CA LEU A 41 -3.00 8.31 21.16
C LEU A 41 -2.33 6.95 20.89
N PHE A 42 -3.12 5.89 20.72
CA PHE A 42 -2.59 4.55 20.53
C PHE A 42 -1.88 4.39 19.17
N SER A 43 -2.40 4.99 18.12
CA SER A 43 -1.75 4.98 16.80
C SER A 43 -0.45 5.81 16.81
N PHE A 44 -0.42 6.96 17.48
CA PHE A 44 0.80 7.76 17.66
C PHE A 44 1.86 6.97 18.43
N CYS A 45 1.49 6.38 19.57
CA CYS A 45 2.40 5.51 20.32
C CYS A 45 2.91 4.34 19.47
N GLY A 46 2.04 3.68 18.72
CA GLY A 46 2.42 2.60 17.81
C GLY A 46 3.39 3.04 16.71
N MET A 47 3.15 4.21 16.13
CA MET A 47 3.97 4.77 15.07
C MET A 47 5.40 5.08 15.51
N PHE A 48 5.58 5.59 16.73
CA PHE A 48 6.91 6.01 17.21
C PHE A 48 7.63 4.95 18.04
N PHE A 49 6.91 4.12 18.78
CA PHE A 49 7.51 3.26 19.80
C PHE A 49 7.41 1.78 19.52
N TYR A 50 6.41 1.37 18.78
CA TYR A 50 6.18 -0.02 18.51
C TYR A 50 6.28 -0.34 17.03
N PRO A 51 7.02 -1.34 16.62
CA PRO A 51 8.18 -1.95 17.28
C PRO A 51 9.38 -0.98 17.33
N LEU A 52 10.31 -1.17 18.29
CA LEU A 52 11.52 -0.33 18.48
C LEU A 52 12.51 -0.40 17.31
N ARG A 53 12.02 -0.26 16.09
CA ARG A 53 12.78 -0.32 14.84
C ARG A 53 12.63 1.00 14.11
N PHE A 54 13.64 1.42 13.37
CA PHE A 54 13.59 2.68 12.63
C PHE A 54 12.46 2.68 11.61
N TYR A 55 12.26 1.57 10.90
CA TYR A 55 11.13 1.35 10.00
C TYR A 55 10.59 -0.07 10.13
N SER A 56 9.30 -0.26 9.89
CA SER A 56 8.63 -1.55 9.86
C SER A 56 7.29 -1.46 9.15
N LEU A 57 6.80 -2.59 8.62
CA LEU A 57 5.48 -2.67 8.01
C LEU A 57 4.37 -2.34 9.01
N SER A 58 4.54 -2.79 10.27
CA SER A 58 3.60 -2.52 11.34
C SER A 58 3.43 -1.01 11.60
N LYS A 59 4.48 -0.21 11.45
CA LYS A 59 4.41 1.27 11.57
C LYS A 59 3.56 1.92 10.48
N ILE A 60 3.51 1.34 9.26
CA ILE A 60 2.64 1.84 8.19
C ILE A 60 1.17 1.75 8.61
N VAL A 61 0.78 0.66 9.27
CA VAL A 61 -0.59 0.49 9.77
C VAL A 61 -0.92 1.59 10.79
N PHE A 62 -0.03 1.86 11.73
CA PHE A 62 -0.24 2.93 12.72
C PHE A 62 -0.27 4.32 12.07
N ILE A 63 0.59 4.59 11.08
CA ILE A 63 0.56 5.87 10.34
C ILE A 63 -0.77 6.01 9.59
N PHE A 64 -1.24 4.94 8.92
CA PHE A 64 -2.52 4.94 8.25
C PHE A 64 -3.67 5.24 9.21
N ILE A 65 -3.74 4.51 10.34
CA ILE A 65 -4.78 4.72 11.34
C ILE A 65 -4.73 6.14 11.89
N PHE A 66 -3.55 6.64 12.23
CA PHE A 66 -3.37 7.99 12.76
C PHE A 66 -3.91 9.07 11.81
N ILE A 67 -3.57 8.99 10.52
CA ILE A 67 -3.96 10.02 9.55
C ILE A 67 -5.39 9.80 9.07
N ILE A 68 -5.68 8.62 8.52
CA ILE A 68 -6.92 8.36 7.77
C ILE A 68 -8.10 8.06 8.70
N LEU A 69 -7.86 7.35 9.78
CA LEU A 69 -8.91 6.97 10.72
C LEU A 69 -8.94 7.82 12.01
N GLY A 70 -7.95 8.73 12.18
CA GLY A 70 -7.86 9.63 13.32
C GLY A 70 -7.98 11.11 12.96
N ILE A 71 -6.99 11.66 12.22
CA ILE A 71 -6.95 13.09 11.85
C ILE A 71 -8.06 13.47 10.87
N VAL A 72 -8.28 12.67 9.83
CA VAL A 72 -9.30 12.97 8.81
C VAL A 72 -10.71 13.05 9.39
N PRO A 73 -11.20 12.07 10.19
CA PRO A 73 -12.50 12.20 10.82
C PRO A 73 -12.59 13.36 11.80
N LEU A 74 -11.50 13.70 12.51
CA LEU A 74 -11.45 14.87 13.37
C LEU A 74 -11.68 16.16 12.58
N LEU A 75 -10.95 16.36 11.47
CA LEU A 75 -11.11 17.53 10.61
C LEU A 75 -12.53 17.62 10.03
N ASN A 76 -13.08 16.49 9.57
CA ASN A 76 -14.41 16.43 8.99
C ASN A 76 -15.49 16.74 10.03
N GLU A 77 -15.33 16.30 11.28
CA GLU A 77 -16.27 16.58 12.37
C GLU A 77 -16.27 18.04 12.78
N ILE A 78 -15.09 18.67 12.87
CA ILE A 78 -14.96 20.08 13.25
C ILE A 78 -15.54 21.00 12.18
N ASP A 79 -15.28 20.69 10.90
CA ASP A 79 -15.75 21.49 9.76
C ASP A 79 -17.17 21.09 9.31
N ASN A 80 -17.83 20.15 9.98
CA ASN A 80 -19.11 19.55 9.59
C ASN A 80 -19.12 19.13 8.12
N LYS A 81 -18.00 18.56 7.66
CA LYS A 81 -17.80 18.21 6.26
C LYS A 81 -18.12 16.74 5.99
N ILE A 82 -19.01 16.53 5.04
CA ILE A 82 -19.37 15.21 4.52
C ILE A 82 -18.78 15.11 3.11
N LEU A 83 -18.04 14.04 2.85
CA LEU A 83 -17.40 13.86 1.53
C LEU A 83 -18.41 13.38 0.49
N PHE A 84 -19.32 12.47 0.89
CA PHE A 84 -20.34 11.89 0.02
C PHE A 84 -21.62 11.57 0.83
N GLY A 85 -22.77 11.75 0.20
CA GLY A 85 -24.06 11.36 0.77
C GLY A 85 -24.60 12.29 1.86
N ASN A 86 -25.45 11.75 2.71
CA ASN A 86 -26.16 12.48 3.77
C ASN A 86 -25.36 12.58 5.07
N GLU A 87 -25.88 13.33 6.04
CA GLU A 87 -25.33 13.40 7.39
C GLU A 87 -25.35 12.04 8.10
N PHE A 88 -24.41 11.83 8.98
CA PHE A 88 -24.26 10.62 9.78
C PHE A 88 -24.84 10.81 11.16
N ASN A 89 -25.44 9.74 11.70
CA ASN A 89 -25.70 9.68 13.11
C ASN A 89 -24.40 9.67 13.91
N ILE A 90 -24.34 10.47 14.96
CA ILE A 90 -23.13 10.52 15.82
C ILE A 90 -22.87 9.17 16.50
N SER A 91 -23.90 8.36 16.78
CA SER A 91 -23.80 7.01 17.30
C SER A 91 -22.94 6.10 16.42
N ASP A 92 -23.12 6.16 15.10
CA ASP A 92 -22.44 5.29 14.15
C ASP A 92 -20.95 5.67 14.03
N LYS A 93 -20.64 6.98 14.12
CA LYS A 93 -19.27 7.47 14.22
C LYS A 93 -18.60 6.99 15.51
N ILE A 94 -19.28 7.00 16.64
CA ILE A 94 -18.78 6.51 17.93
C ILE A 94 -18.53 5.01 17.87
N ILE A 95 -19.47 4.23 17.30
CA ILE A 95 -19.32 2.78 17.11
C ILE A 95 -18.10 2.49 16.21
N ALA A 96 -17.96 3.22 15.10
CA ALA A 96 -16.79 3.09 14.21
C ALA A 96 -15.46 3.33 14.98
N ASN A 97 -15.41 4.41 15.78
CA ASN A 97 -14.24 4.73 16.58
C ASN A 97 -13.91 3.63 17.60
N LEU A 98 -14.92 3.07 18.28
CA LEU A 98 -14.73 1.96 19.22
C LEU A 98 -14.21 0.71 18.52
N ILE A 99 -14.75 0.35 17.36
CA ILE A 99 -14.28 -0.80 16.56
C ILE A 99 -12.82 -0.57 16.13
N ILE A 100 -12.48 0.65 15.66
CA ILE A 100 -11.10 1.00 15.28
C ILE A 100 -10.17 0.87 16.48
N PHE A 101 -10.56 1.38 17.63
CA PHE A 101 -9.75 1.30 18.86
C PHE A 101 -9.50 -0.16 19.28
N ILE A 102 -10.55 -0.98 19.31
CA ILE A 102 -10.44 -2.43 19.60
C ILE A 102 -9.54 -3.10 18.55
N GLY A 103 -9.72 -2.77 17.26
CA GLY A 103 -8.88 -3.28 16.18
C GLY A 103 -7.39 -2.96 16.35
N ILE A 104 -7.05 -1.76 16.86
CA ILE A 104 -5.66 -1.41 17.20
C ILE A 104 -5.10 -2.36 18.28
N LEU A 105 -5.88 -2.67 19.31
CA LEU A 105 -5.45 -3.58 20.37
C LEU A 105 -5.20 -4.99 19.82
N PHE A 106 -6.10 -5.52 19.01
CA PHE A 106 -5.94 -6.83 18.35
C PHE A 106 -4.76 -6.85 17.38
N PHE A 107 -4.51 -5.77 16.65
CA PHE A 107 -3.32 -5.64 15.81
C PHE A 107 -2.03 -5.69 16.63
N ILE A 108 -1.97 -4.98 17.75
CA ILE A 108 -0.84 -5.00 18.67
C ILE A 108 -0.65 -6.43 19.22
N MET A 109 -1.71 -7.09 19.70
CA MET A 109 -1.65 -8.48 20.18
C MET A 109 -1.11 -9.41 19.09
N GLY A 110 -1.61 -9.30 17.86
CA GLY A 110 -1.14 -10.10 16.73
C GLY A 110 0.36 -9.96 16.46
N ASN A 111 0.88 -8.75 16.57
CA ASN A 111 2.31 -8.50 16.37
C ASN A 111 3.22 -9.26 17.36
N TYR A 112 2.75 -9.59 18.56
CA TYR A 112 3.52 -10.38 19.52
C TYR A 112 3.51 -11.88 19.25
N ILE A 113 2.56 -12.37 18.47
CA ILE A 113 2.44 -13.79 18.16
C ILE A 113 3.52 -14.20 17.15
N LYS A 114 4.37 -15.14 17.57
CA LYS A 114 5.41 -15.73 16.71
C LYS A 114 4.89 -17.01 16.10
N ILE A 115 5.04 -17.15 14.77
CA ILE A 115 4.66 -18.36 14.04
C ILE A 115 5.88 -18.87 13.27
N ASN A 116 6.33 -20.07 13.59
CA ASN A 116 7.48 -20.72 12.96
C ASN A 116 7.29 -21.02 11.46
N PHE A 117 6.06 -20.97 10.97
CA PHE A 117 5.77 -21.10 9.54
C PHE A 117 6.50 -20.06 8.71
N PHE A 118 6.53 -18.79 9.17
CA PHE A 118 7.20 -17.72 8.45
C PHE A 118 8.71 -17.92 8.37
N ASP A 119 9.36 -18.41 9.43
CA ASP A 119 10.79 -18.75 9.40
C ASP A 119 11.07 -19.91 8.44
N ARG A 120 10.22 -20.95 8.40
CA ARG A 120 10.35 -22.06 7.43
C ARG A 120 10.16 -21.57 6.00
N LEU A 121 9.15 -20.75 5.75
CA LEU A 121 8.90 -20.14 4.44
C LEU A 121 10.10 -19.31 3.98
N PHE A 122 10.64 -18.47 4.85
CA PHE A 122 11.82 -17.66 4.56
C PHE A 122 13.03 -18.53 4.16
N ASN A 123 13.31 -19.61 4.92
CA ASN A 123 14.43 -20.50 4.64
C ASN A 123 14.26 -21.30 3.33
N SER A 124 13.02 -21.46 2.83
CA SER A 124 12.72 -22.14 1.57
C SER A 124 12.79 -21.23 0.33
N LEU A 125 12.91 -19.90 0.52
CA LEU A 125 12.91 -18.96 -0.60
C LEU A 125 14.06 -19.21 -1.58
N PRO A 126 13.81 -19.07 -2.89
CA PRO A 126 14.84 -19.27 -3.89
C PRO A 126 15.89 -18.17 -3.86
N GLU A 127 17.15 -18.54 -3.98
CA GLU A 127 18.27 -17.61 -4.17
C GLU A 127 18.81 -17.67 -5.59
N ILE A 128 19.26 -16.51 -6.11
CA ILE A 128 19.98 -16.37 -7.37
C ILE A 128 21.42 -15.98 -7.03
N LYS A 129 22.39 -16.60 -7.72
CA LYS A 129 23.82 -16.33 -7.49
C LYS A 129 24.44 -15.44 -8.56
N LYS A 130 24.00 -15.58 -9.80
CA LYS A 130 24.54 -14.86 -10.97
C LYS A 130 23.43 -14.49 -11.95
N LEU A 131 23.64 -13.41 -12.70
CA LEU A 131 22.84 -13.08 -13.87
C LEU A 131 23.34 -13.89 -15.08
N ASN A 132 22.41 -14.26 -15.93
CA ASN A 132 22.67 -14.89 -17.22
C ASN A 132 22.08 -14.03 -18.36
N MET A 133 22.40 -14.38 -19.60
CA MET A 133 21.87 -13.66 -20.78
C MET A 133 20.33 -13.68 -20.84
N PHE A 134 19.71 -14.72 -20.31
CA PHE A 134 18.23 -14.85 -20.24
C PHE A 134 17.56 -13.72 -19.45
N PHE A 135 18.23 -13.19 -18.39
CA PHE A 135 17.73 -12.04 -17.65
C PHE A 135 17.50 -10.82 -18.56
N TYR A 136 18.47 -10.52 -19.42
CA TYR A 136 18.39 -9.37 -20.32
C TYR A 136 17.35 -9.59 -21.40
N LEU A 137 17.34 -10.79 -21.99
CA LEU A 137 16.35 -11.17 -22.99
C LEU A 137 14.92 -11.01 -22.44
N LEU A 138 14.68 -11.55 -21.27
CA LEU A 138 13.36 -11.47 -20.63
C LEU A 138 12.98 -10.02 -20.27
N PHE A 139 13.93 -9.21 -19.82
CA PHE A 139 13.71 -7.78 -19.59
C PHE A 139 13.27 -7.06 -20.87
N PHE A 140 13.95 -7.30 -21.99
CA PHE A 140 13.58 -6.71 -23.27
C PHE A 140 12.20 -7.18 -23.77
N ILE A 141 11.91 -8.48 -23.64
CA ILE A 141 10.58 -9.04 -24.02
C ILE A 141 9.48 -8.37 -23.21
N VAL A 142 9.62 -8.30 -21.88
CA VAL A 142 8.62 -7.66 -21.00
C VAL A 142 8.45 -6.19 -21.35
N SER A 143 9.55 -5.47 -21.56
CA SER A 143 9.53 -4.07 -21.94
C SER A 143 8.83 -3.84 -23.28
N PHE A 144 9.11 -4.68 -24.27
CA PHE A 144 8.45 -4.65 -25.58
C PHE A 144 6.93 -4.90 -25.44
N LEU A 145 6.52 -5.89 -24.65
CA LEU A 145 5.10 -6.17 -24.41
C LEU A 145 4.38 -5.00 -23.75
N ILE A 146 5.05 -4.29 -22.84
CA ILE A 146 4.49 -3.08 -22.21
C ILE A 146 4.33 -1.97 -23.24
N LEU A 147 5.33 -1.70 -24.05
CA LEU A 147 5.29 -0.66 -25.09
C LEU A 147 4.25 -0.99 -26.17
N ASN A 148 4.21 -2.24 -26.62
CA ASN A 148 3.23 -2.70 -27.62
C ASN A 148 1.78 -2.55 -27.14
N LYS A 149 1.51 -2.81 -25.85
CA LYS A 149 0.17 -2.62 -25.27
C LYS A 149 -0.32 -1.18 -25.38
N TRP A 150 0.58 -0.21 -25.40
CA TRP A 150 0.29 1.22 -25.58
C TRP A 150 0.53 1.69 -27.02
N ASN A 151 0.64 0.77 -28.00
CA ASN A 151 0.91 1.09 -29.39
C ASN A 151 2.11 2.04 -29.59
N PHE A 152 3.10 1.98 -28.70
CA PHE A 152 4.26 2.89 -28.67
C PHE A 152 3.88 4.38 -28.54
N ASP A 153 2.66 4.70 -28.11
CA ASP A 153 2.22 6.07 -27.87
C ASP A 153 2.87 6.63 -26.61
N LEU A 154 3.75 7.63 -26.79
CA LEU A 154 4.46 8.29 -25.71
C LEU A 154 3.50 9.05 -24.77
N ASN A 155 2.44 9.67 -25.28
CA ASN A 155 1.48 10.38 -24.44
C ASN A 155 0.76 9.41 -23.48
N ALA A 156 0.35 8.24 -23.97
CA ALA A 156 -0.25 7.21 -23.12
C ALA A 156 0.73 6.63 -22.09
N LEU A 157 2.05 6.64 -22.38
CA LEU A 157 3.09 6.23 -21.45
C LEU A 157 3.42 7.29 -20.40
N LEU A 158 3.36 8.59 -20.77
CA LEU A 158 3.79 9.68 -19.91
C LEU A 158 2.66 10.24 -19.05
N LEU A 159 1.42 10.29 -19.55
CA LEU A 159 0.30 10.95 -18.91
C LEU A 159 -0.89 10.01 -18.74
N ARG A 160 -1.41 9.95 -17.50
CA ARG A 160 -2.60 9.15 -17.19
C ARG A 160 -3.87 9.73 -17.81
N GLY A 161 -3.99 11.06 -17.84
CA GLY A 161 -5.17 11.76 -18.35
C GLY A 161 -5.44 11.57 -19.84
N THR A 162 -4.40 11.26 -20.63
CA THR A 162 -4.53 11.02 -22.08
C THR A 162 -4.99 9.60 -22.41
N LYS A 163 -5.09 8.72 -21.41
CA LYS A 163 -5.58 7.34 -21.61
C LYS A 163 -7.08 7.28 -21.90
N GLY A 164 -7.68 8.43 -22.07
CA GLY A 164 -9.02 8.60 -22.58
C GLY A 164 -10.14 8.05 -21.70
N GLU A 165 -11.31 8.42 -22.04
CA GLU A 165 -12.59 7.93 -21.53
C GLU A 165 -12.69 6.39 -21.48
N ALA A 166 -11.90 5.67 -22.25
CA ALA A 166 -11.80 4.22 -22.27
C ALA A 166 -11.40 3.58 -20.93
N GLN A 167 -10.65 4.28 -20.05
CA GLN A 167 -10.33 3.75 -18.70
C GLN A 167 -11.37 4.12 -17.65
N SER A 168 -12.08 5.23 -17.81
CA SER A 168 -13.19 5.60 -16.91
C SER A 168 -14.45 4.78 -17.19
N THR A 169 -14.69 4.39 -18.44
CA THR A 169 -15.79 3.50 -18.85
C THR A 169 -15.56 2.03 -18.45
N PHE A 170 -14.33 1.58 -18.25
CA PHE A 170 -14.04 0.22 -17.79
C PHE A 170 -14.34 -0.02 -16.29
N ILE A 171 -14.65 1.01 -15.52
CA ILE A 171 -14.98 0.88 -14.08
C ILE A 171 -16.48 0.68 -13.87
N TYR A 172 -17.33 1.00 -14.84
CA TYR A 172 -18.77 1.02 -14.68
C TYR A 172 -19.55 0.31 -15.75
N ILE A 173 -20.42 -0.53 -15.30
CA ILE A 173 -21.69 -0.92 -15.91
C ILE A 173 -21.51 -1.53 -17.32
N ASP A 174 -20.73 -2.59 -17.43
CA ASP A 174 -21.13 -3.64 -18.36
C ASP A 174 -20.81 -5.00 -17.73
N THR A 175 -21.85 -5.61 -17.20
CA THR A 175 -21.82 -6.94 -16.58
C THR A 175 -21.47 -8.04 -17.59
N ASN A 176 -21.26 -7.68 -18.85
CA ASN A 176 -21.07 -8.61 -19.97
C ASN A 176 -19.67 -8.59 -20.58
N VAL A 177 -18.70 -7.81 -20.07
CA VAL A 177 -17.40 -7.72 -20.73
C VAL A 177 -16.30 -8.43 -19.93
N ALA A 178 -15.71 -9.43 -20.56
CA ALA A 178 -14.56 -10.23 -20.12
C ALA A 178 -13.16 -9.58 -20.21
N PRO A 179 -12.97 -8.24 -20.28
CA PRO A 179 -11.65 -7.64 -20.49
C PRO A 179 -10.81 -7.54 -19.21
N GLN A 180 -11.37 -7.84 -18.06
CA GLN A 180 -10.77 -7.44 -16.78
C GLN A 180 -9.56 -8.26 -16.36
N ILE A 181 -9.49 -9.55 -16.73
CA ILE A 181 -8.33 -10.40 -16.39
C ILE A 181 -7.08 -9.92 -17.11
N SER A 182 -7.19 -9.66 -18.42
CA SER A 182 -6.06 -9.18 -19.22
C SER A 182 -5.57 -7.81 -18.76
N PHE A 183 -6.49 -6.92 -18.37
CA PHE A 183 -6.15 -5.60 -17.84
C PHE A 183 -5.47 -5.69 -16.47
N HIS A 184 -6.00 -6.49 -15.56
CA HIS A 184 -5.40 -6.69 -14.23
C HIS A 184 -4.06 -7.42 -14.32
N PHE A 185 -3.94 -8.42 -15.17
CA PHE A 185 -2.67 -9.09 -15.44
C PHE A 185 -1.64 -8.11 -15.97
N PHE A 186 -2.01 -7.29 -16.95
CA PHE A 186 -1.12 -6.28 -17.51
C PHE A 186 -0.69 -5.25 -16.45
N THR A 187 -1.63 -4.63 -15.75
CA THR A 187 -1.35 -3.50 -14.86
C THR A 187 -0.72 -3.91 -13.54
N LYS A 188 -1.12 -5.05 -12.98
CA LYS A 188 -0.71 -5.49 -11.63
C LYS A 188 0.44 -6.50 -11.64
N PHE A 189 0.65 -7.21 -12.75
CA PHE A 189 1.69 -8.21 -12.89
C PHE A 189 2.80 -7.80 -13.87
N LEU A 190 2.45 -7.49 -15.13
CA LEU A 190 3.45 -7.27 -16.17
C LEU A 190 4.12 -5.88 -16.05
N ARG A 191 3.32 -4.83 -15.88
CA ARG A 191 3.81 -3.44 -15.84
C ARG A 191 4.81 -3.17 -14.69
N PRO A 192 4.67 -3.73 -13.48
CA PRO A 192 5.67 -3.60 -12.42
C PRO A 192 6.98 -4.34 -12.65
N MET A 193 7.02 -5.35 -13.55
CA MET A 193 8.19 -6.21 -13.74
C MET A 193 9.52 -5.48 -13.98
N PRO A 194 9.61 -4.39 -14.77
CA PRO A 194 10.87 -3.66 -14.93
C PRO A 194 11.52 -3.27 -13.59
N PHE A 195 10.74 -2.86 -12.60
CA PHE A 195 11.24 -2.61 -11.25
C PHE A 195 11.68 -3.89 -10.52
N MET A 196 11.02 -5.02 -10.77
CA MET A 196 11.44 -6.32 -10.19
C MET A 196 12.80 -6.74 -10.75
N PHE A 197 13.02 -6.55 -12.07
CA PHE A 197 14.33 -6.75 -12.69
C PHE A 197 15.38 -5.82 -12.07
N LEU A 198 15.06 -4.54 -11.88
CA LEU A 198 15.95 -3.58 -11.25
C LEU A 198 16.34 -4.00 -9.83
N PHE A 199 15.39 -4.41 -8.99
CA PHE A 199 15.65 -4.81 -7.62
C PHE A 199 16.49 -6.10 -7.54
N ILE A 200 16.22 -7.08 -8.38
CA ILE A 200 17.04 -8.30 -8.48
C ILE A 200 18.45 -7.95 -8.95
N PHE A 201 18.58 -7.04 -9.93
CA PHE A 201 19.89 -6.59 -10.38
C PHE A 201 20.68 -5.88 -9.27
N ILE A 202 20.04 -4.96 -8.54
CA ILE A 202 20.69 -4.24 -7.41
C ILE A 202 21.15 -5.24 -6.34
N TYR A 203 20.32 -6.22 -6.00
CA TYR A 203 20.70 -7.29 -5.06
C TYR A 203 21.95 -8.01 -5.52
N LEU A 204 21.99 -8.50 -6.76
CA LEU A 204 23.12 -9.25 -7.30
C LEU A 204 24.36 -8.39 -7.48
N TYR A 205 24.19 -7.14 -7.88
CA TYR A 205 25.28 -6.17 -7.97
C TYR A 205 25.95 -5.94 -6.62
N LYS A 206 25.16 -5.70 -5.56
CA LYS A 206 25.70 -5.51 -4.21
C LYS A 206 26.41 -6.77 -3.71
N LYS A 207 25.78 -7.95 -3.89
CA LYS A 207 26.33 -9.25 -3.45
C LYS A 207 27.65 -9.60 -4.12
N ASN A 208 27.82 -9.27 -5.41
CA ASN A 208 28.97 -9.67 -6.19
C ASN A 208 30.00 -8.55 -6.42
N LYS A 209 29.74 -7.31 -5.99
CA LYS A 209 30.57 -6.12 -6.27
C LYS A 209 32.03 -6.30 -5.91
N GLN A 210 32.35 -7.05 -4.86
CA GLN A 210 33.72 -7.31 -4.41
C GLN A 210 34.52 -8.18 -5.39
N PHE A 211 33.87 -8.99 -6.22
CA PHE A 211 34.51 -9.89 -7.18
C PHE A 211 34.61 -9.27 -8.58
N PHE A 212 34.11 -8.04 -8.79
CA PHE A 212 34.15 -7.40 -10.10
C PHE A 212 35.48 -6.70 -10.37
N ASN A 213 36.05 -6.98 -11.54
CA ASN A 213 37.15 -6.21 -12.10
C ASN A 213 36.69 -4.79 -12.48
N ARG A 214 37.63 -3.88 -12.78
CA ARG A 214 37.34 -2.47 -13.12
C ARG A 214 36.32 -2.35 -14.27
N ASP A 215 36.55 -3.11 -15.37
CA ASP A 215 35.64 -3.09 -16.54
C ASP A 215 34.27 -3.64 -16.24
N GLN A 216 34.19 -4.69 -15.43
CA GLN A 216 32.89 -5.25 -14.97
C GLN A 216 32.15 -4.26 -14.07
N LYS A 217 32.87 -3.51 -13.21
CA LYS A 217 32.24 -2.46 -12.39
C LYS A 217 31.63 -1.37 -13.26
N LEU A 218 32.37 -0.91 -14.29
CA LEU A 218 31.89 0.11 -15.21
C LEU A 218 30.66 -0.38 -16.02
N LYS A 219 30.77 -1.59 -16.63
CA LYS A 219 29.64 -2.19 -17.37
C LYS A 219 28.39 -2.33 -16.50
N ASN A 220 28.53 -2.87 -15.29
CA ASN A 220 27.40 -3.06 -14.38
C ASN A 220 26.84 -1.72 -13.86
N PHE A 221 27.67 -0.68 -13.74
CA PHE A 221 27.22 0.67 -13.37
C PHE A 221 26.40 1.29 -14.50
N ILE A 222 26.85 1.21 -15.73
CA ILE A 222 26.09 1.70 -16.90
C ILE A 222 24.75 0.95 -17.01
N LEU A 223 24.78 -0.37 -16.84
CA LEU A 223 23.58 -1.20 -16.88
C LEU A 223 22.60 -0.87 -15.75
N LEU A 224 23.11 -0.59 -14.55
CA LEU A 224 22.26 -0.15 -13.42
C LEU A 224 21.50 1.12 -13.78
N TRP A 225 22.18 2.13 -14.32
CA TRP A 225 21.55 3.38 -14.74
C TRP A 225 20.57 3.18 -15.88
N PHE A 226 20.90 2.33 -16.84
CA PHE A 226 19.96 1.95 -17.90
C PHE A 226 18.69 1.33 -17.34
N LEU A 227 18.81 0.35 -16.43
CA LEU A 227 17.64 -0.28 -15.79
C LEU A 227 16.84 0.71 -14.96
N ILE A 228 17.47 1.63 -14.23
CA ILE A 228 16.79 2.68 -13.47
C ILE A 228 15.97 3.58 -14.41
N ILE A 229 16.63 4.17 -15.40
CA ILE A 229 15.99 5.12 -16.33
C ILE A 229 14.86 4.45 -17.09
N PHE A 230 15.06 3.23 -17.57
CA PHE A 230 14.07 2.52 -18.36
C PHE A 230 12.88 2.02 -17.51
N SER A 231 13.14 1.56 -16.27
CA SER A 231 12.06 1.18 -15.35
C SER A 231 11.21 2.38 -14.95
N ILE A 232 11.83 3.53 -14.71
CA ILE A 232 11.13 4.80 -14.44
C ILE A 232 10.32 5.23 -15.66
N PHE A 233 10.89 5.19 -16.86
CA PHE A 233 10.22 5.57 -18.11
C PHE A 233 8.94 4.75 -18.34
N LEU A 234 8.98 3.43 -18.14
CA LEU A 234 7.81 2.56 -18.30
C LEU A 234 6.77 2.72 -17.17
N ASN A 235 7.16 3.28 -16.04
CA ASN A 235 6.32 3.42 -14.85
C ASN A 235 6.40 4.83 -14.25
N LEU A 236 6.31 5.87 -15.08
CA LEU A 236 6.32 7.25 -14.60
C LEU A 236 5.20 7.51 -13.58
N PRO A 237 5.47 8.23 -12.47
CA PRO A 237 4.45 8.56 -11.45
C PRO A 237 3.23 9.29 -12.01
N SER A 238 3.39 10.05 -13.09
CA SER A 238 2.31 10.74 -13.81
C SER A 238 1.41 9.78 -14.59
N SER A 239 1.88 8.57 -14.92
CA SER A 239 1.18 7.63 -15.78
C SER A 239 0.61 6.40 -15.07
N ILE A 240 1.02 6.13 -13.83
CA ILE A 240 0.55 5.01 -13.01
C ILE A 240 -0.31 5.48 -11.86
N ASP A 241 -1.00 4.54 -11.21
CA ASP A 241 -1.77 4.84 -10.01
C ASP A 241 -0.85 5.23 -8.86
N ARG A 242 -1.31 6.14 -7.99
CA ARG A 242 -0.57 6.60 -6.81
C ARG A 242 -0.17 5.46 -5.88
N SER A 243 -1.03 4.45 -5.73
CA SER A 243 -0.71 3.22 -4.99
C SER A 243 0.43 2.46 -5.64
N GLN A 244 0.41 2.29 -6.95
CA GLN A 244 1.49 1.65 -7.70
C GLN A 244 2.77 2.48 -7.62
N THR A 245 2.67 3.81 -7.69
CA THR A 245 3.81 4.71 -7.46
C THR A 245 4.43 4.45 -6.08
N ALA A 246 3.65 4.40 -5.01
CA ALA A 246 4.15 4.12 -3.68
C ALA A 246 4.83 2.73 -3.61
N ILE A 247 4.21 1.69 -4.18
CA ILE A 247 4.74 0.32 -4.17
C ILE A 247 6.10 0.22 -4.87
N LEU A 248 6.29 0.92 -5.99
CA LEU A 248 7.51 0.82 -6.80
C LEU A 248 8.61 1.78 -6.35
N TYR A 249 8.27 2.99 -5.88
CA TYR A 249 9.27 4.03 -5.59
C TYR A 249 9.71 4.08 -4.12
N ILE A 250 8.88 3.66 -3.16
CA ILE A 250 9.31 3.57 -1.76
C ILE A 250 10.53 2.63 -1.61
N PRO A 251 10.58 1.42 -2.22
CA PRO A 251 11.78 0.60 -2.20
C PRO A 251 13.04 1.31 -2.72
N MET A 252 12.91 2.11 -3.78
CA MET A 252 14.03 2.90 -4.31
C MET A 252 14.58 3.86 -3.26
N ILE A 253 13.68 4.58 -2.56
CA ILE A 253 14.07 5.49 -1.48
C ILE A 253 14.82 4.73 -0.37
N ILE A 254 14.30 3.58 0.06
CA ILE A 254 14.93 2.77 1.12
C ILE A 254 16.31 2.26 0.69
N ILE A 255 16.41 1.74 -0.55
CA ILE A 255 17.63 1.08 -1.06
C ILE A 255 18.76 2.08 -1.33
N PHE A 256 18.43 3.26 -1.88
CA PHE A 256 19.42 4.23 -2.33
C PHE A 256 19.75 5.29 -1.28
N SER A 257 18.78 5.82 -0.55
CA SER A 257 18.99 6.92 0.39
C SER A 257 19.38 6.48 1.80
N ARG A 258 18.95 5.26 2.20
CA ARG A 258 19.03 4.77 3.58
C ARG A 258 18.44 5.73 4.63
N ILE A 259 17.63 6.71 4.18
CA ILE A 259 17.11 7.77 5.05
C ILE A 259 16.23 7.20 6.18
N TRP A 260 15.54 6.09 5.91
CA TRP A 260 14.70 5.42 6.91
C TRP A 260 15.49 4.65 7.98
N GLU A 261 16.80 4.56 7.85
CA GLU A 261 17.69 4.05 8.91
C GLU A 261 17.94 5.08 10.01
N LYS A 262 17.49 6.32 9.81
CA LYS A 262 17.54 7.38 10.81
C LYS A 262 16.23 7.44 11.61
N PRO A 263 16.27 7.84 12.89
CA PRO A 263 15.07 8.01 13.72
C PRO A 263 14.04 8.95 13.05
N PHE A 264 12.77 8.60 13.12
CA PHE A 264 11.61 9.38 12.67
C PHE A 264 11.55 9.72 11.17
N MET A 265 12.57 9.38 10.38
CA MET A 265 12.59 9.72 8.95
C MET A 265 11.55 8.98 8.12
N MET A 266 11.20 7.75 8.52
CA MET A 266 10.10 7.03 7.87
C MET A 266 8.77 7.79 8.05
N GLN A 267 8.45 8.17 9.29
CA GLN A 267 7.22 8.90 9.61
C GLN A 267 7.17 10.24 8.88
N GLY A 268 8.25 11.02 8.99
CA GLY A 268 8.35 12.32 8.32
C GLY A 268 8.25 12.23 6.80
N SER A 269 8.88 11.22 6.17
CA SER A 269 8.81 11.06 4.72
C SER A 269 7.43 10.59 4.23
N ILE A 270 6.71 9.76 5.01
CA ILE A 270 5.35 9.36 4.66
C ILE A 270 4.37 10.53 4.85
N LEU A 271 4.49 11.27 5.96
CA LEU A 271 3.69 12.47 6.19
C LEU A 271 3.92 13.52 5.09
N GLY A 272 5.19 13.79 4.76
CA GLY A 272 5.54 14.66 3.63
C GLY A 272 5.00 14.13 2.29
N GLY A 273 5.05 12.82 2.09
CA GLY A 273 4.45 12.17 0.92
C GLY A 273 2.95 12.42 0.81
N ILE A 274 2.21 12.29 1.91
CA ILE A 274 0.75 12.48 1.92
C ILE A 274 0.39 13.97 1.78
N LEU A 275 1.12 14.88 2.43
CA LEU A 275 0.76 16.30 2.46
C LEU A 275 1.31 17.09 1.26
N ILE A 276 2.40 16.65 0.64
CA ILE A 276 3.09 17.36 -0.44
C ILE A 276 3.02 16.59 -1.76
N VAL A 277 3.54 15.34 -1.77
CA VAL A 277 3.68 14.55 -3.00
C VAL A 277 2.31 14.11 -3.53
N PHE A 278 1.41 13.71 -2.66
CA PHE A 278 0.09 13.23 -3.05
C PHE A 278 -0.78 14.32 -3.71
N PRO A 279 -0.93 15.55 -3.17
CA PRO A 279 -1.63 16.63 -3.84
C PRO A 279 -0.98 17.02 -5.16
N PHE A 280 0.36 17.02 -5.23
CA PHE A 280 1.09 17.26 -6.47
C PHE A 280 0.76 16.22 -7.54
N LEU A 281 0.82 14.95 -7.22
CA LEU A 281 0.51 13.85 -8.17
C LEU A 281 -0.97 13.83 -8.57
N ASP A 282 -1.87 14.36 -7.75
CA ASP A 282 -3.29 14.41 -8.08
C ASP A 282 -3.59 15.34 -9.24
N GLN A 283 -2.84 16.40 -9.40
CA GLN A 283 -3.00 17.37 -10.50
C GLN A 283 -2.74 16.72 -11.87
N PHE A 284 -1.90 15.67 -11.94
CA PHE A 284 -1.65 14.92 -13.18
C PHE A 284 -2.75 13.93 -13.55
N ARG A 285 -3.75 13.74 -12.69
CA ARG A 285 -4.89 12.86 -12.98
C ARG A 285 -5.80 13.44 -14.07
N ARG A 286 -5.99 14.77 -14.04
CA ARG A 286 -6.73 15.53 -15.04
C ARG A 286 -5.90 16.77 -15.36
N PHE A 287 -4.80 16.56 -16.06
CA PHE A 287 -3.86 17.65 -16.31
C PHE A 287 -4.51 18.72 -17.19
N ASN A 288 -4.61 19.94 -16.63
CA ASN A 288 -4.91 21.15 -17.36
C ASN A 288 -3.84 22.19 -17.00
N SER A 289 -3.05 22.63 -17.99
CA SER A 289 -1.94 23.55 -17.79
C SER A 289 -2.37 24.91 -17.23
N GLU A 290 -3.61 25.34 -17.51
CA GLU A 290 -4.15 26.62 -17.05
C GLU A 290 -4.60 26.60 -15.58
N GLN A 291 -4.84 25.41 -14.99
CA GLN A 291 -5.34 25.25 -13.63
C GLN A 291 -4.29 24.71 -12.66
N PHE A 292 -3.02 24.66 -13.07
CA PHE A 292 -1.96 24.19 -12.21
C PHE A 292 -1.73 25.16 -11.05
N ASN A 293 -2.24 24.84 -9.86
CA ASN A 293 -2.08 25.64 -8.65
C ASN A 293 -1.68 24.76 -7.47
N PHE A 294 -0.41 24.85 -7.08
CA PHE A 294 0.12 24.05 -5.97
C PHE A 294 -0.03 24.83 -4.65
N LYS A 295 -0.96 24.39 -3.82
CA LYS A 295 -1.12 24.88 -2.44
C LYS A 295 -1.03 23.72 -1.46
N ILE A 296 -0.16 23.82 -0.47
CA ILE A 296 -0.11 22.90 0.66
C ILE A 296 -1.21 23.33 1.64
N SER A 297 -2.24 22.48 1.80
CA SER A 297 -3.34 22.77 2.70
C SER A 297 -3.84 21.46 3.35
N LEU A 298 -4.20 21.52 4.62
CA LEU A 298 -4.87 20.42 5.32
C LEU A 298 -6.23 20.08 4.70
N SER A 299 -6.87 21.01 3.97
CA SER A 299 -8.11 20.75 3.25
C SER A 299 -8.01 19.62 2.21
N HIS A 300 -6.79 19.29 1.73
CA HIS A 300 -6.58 18.11 0.89
C HIS A 300 -6.92 16.80 1.59
N LEU A 301 -6.75 16.74 2.92
CA LEU A 301 -7.14 15.57 3.73
C LEU A 301 -8.66 15.38 3.80
N GLN A 302 -9.42 16.41 3.47
CA GLN A 302 -10.88 16.40 3.40
C GLN A 302 -11.39 16.23 1.95
N SER A 303 -10.62 15.57 1.10
CA SER A 303 -11.03 15.23 -0.27
C SER A 303 -11.53 13.78 -0.35
N GLY A 304 -12.25 13.44 -1.42
CA GLY A 304 -12.73 12.07 -1.66
C GLY A 304 -11.63 10.99 -1.77
N HIS A 305 -10.37 11.39 -1.67
CA HIS A 305 -9.24 10.45 -1.58
C HIS A 305 -9.01 9.92 -0.16
N PHE A 306 -9.61 10.53 0.83
CA PHE A 306 -9.50 10.20 2.25
C PHE A 306 -10.85 9.72 2.82
N ASP A 307 -11.64 9.06 1.99
CA ASP A 307 -13.02 8.62 2.22
C ASP A 307 -13.16 7.36 3.09
N ALA A 308 -12.05 6.67 3.39
CA ALA A 308 -12.07 5.34 4.01
C ALA A 308 -12.85 5.29 5.35
N TYR A 309 -12.66 6.29 6.22
CA TYR A 309 -13.40 6.36 7.49
C TYR A 309 -14.89 6.53 7.26
N GLN A 310 -15.28 7.47 6.39
CA GLN A 310 -16.69 7.73 6.08
C GLN A 310 -17.39 6.50 5.52
N ASN A 311 -16.73 5.78 4.58
CA ASN A 311 -17.31 4.58 3.99
C ASN A 311 -17.45 3.44 5.01
N PHE A 312 -16.57 3.39 6.01
CA PHE A 312 -16.71 2.45 7.12
C PHE A 312 -17.92 2.80 8.01
N VAL A 313 -18.13 4.09 8.33
CA VAL A 313 -19.32 4.52 9.06
C VAL A 313 -20.59 4.18 8.28
N ARG A 314 -20.61 4.37 6.94
CA ARG A 314 -21.73 3.96 6.10
C ARG A 314 -22.00 2.46 6.14
N ALA A 315 -20.97 1.64 6.12
CA ALA A 315 -21.14 0.19 6.25
C ALA A 315 -21.76 -0.21 7.59
N ILE A 316 -21.47 0.53 8.67
CA ILE A 316 -22.09 0.33 9.99
C ILE A 316 -23.56 0.78 9.95
N GLU A 317 -23.85 1.98 9.44
CA GLU A 317 -25.20 2.54 9.31
C GLU A 317 -26.14 1.61 8.52
N MET A 318 -25.59 0.95 7.50
CA MET A 318 -26.34 0.02 6.64
C MET A 318 -26.42 -1.41 7.19
N ASP A 319 -25.82 -1.70 8.35
CA ASP A 319 -25.64 -3.07 8.86
C ASP A 319 -25.11 -4.03 7.79
N PHE A 320 -24.19 -3.53 6.95
CA PHE A 320 -23.67 -4.29 5.81
C PHE A 320 -22.75 -5.42 6.28
N ILE A 321 -23.32 -6.63 6.44
CA ILE A 321 -22.60 -7.87 6.78
C ILE A 321 -22.85 -8.90 5.68
N SER A 322 -21.77 -9.32 5.00
CA SER A 322 -21.82 -10.23 3.85
C SER A 322 -21.54 -11.70 4.20
N TYR A 323 -21.35 -12.03 5.48
CA TYR A 323 -21.08 -13.38 5.98
C TYR A 323 -19.96 -14.12 5.24
N GLY A 324 -18.88 -13.39 4.90
CA GLY A 324 -17.69 -13.93 4.24
C GLY A 324 -17.73 -13.92 2.70
N ASN A 325 -18.82 -13.47 2.07
CA ASN A 325 -18.91 -13.41 0.61
C ASN A 325 -17.86 -12.48 0.00
N GLN A 326 -17.59 -11.31 0.62
CA GLN A 326 -16.54 -10.39 0.18
C GLN A 326 -15.15 -11.02 0.29
N LEU A 327 -14.86 -11.74 1.39
CA LEU A 327 -13.61 -12.47 1.57
C LEU A 327 -13.44 -13.57 0.52
N LEU A 328 -14.50 -14.34 0.23
CA LEU A 328 -14.49 -15.36 -0.81
C LEU A 328 -14.21 -14.74 -2.18
N GLY A 329 -14.87 -13.60 -2.50
CA GLY A 329 -14.63 -12.84 -3.71
C GLY A 329 -13.20 -12.34 -3.83
N ALA A 330 -12.58 -11.96 -2.71
CA ALA A 330 -11.19 -11.52 -2.65
C ALA A 330 -10.18 -12.69 -2.82
N LEU A 331 -10.44 -13.84 -2.20
CA LEU A 331 -9.59 -15.02 -2.35
C LEU A 331 -9.65 -15.60 -3.77
N LEU A 332 -10.82 -15.59 -4.37
CA LEU A 332 -11.09 -16.08 -5.73
C LEU A 332 -11.18 -14.93 -6.76
N PHE A 333 -10.45 -13.83 -6.53
CA PHE A 333 -10.48 -12.66 -7.41
C PHE A 333 -10.17 -12.98 -8.88
N PHE A 334 -9.38 -14.02 -9.14
CA PHE A 334 -8.95 -14.46 -10.45
C PHE A 334 -10.02 -15.26 -11.22
N VAL A 335 -11.08 -15.74 -10.56
CA VAL A 335 -12.19 -16.45 -11.23
C VAL A 335 -13.00 -15.45 -12.04
N PRO A 336 -13.19 -15.67 -13.36
CA PRO A 336 -13.99 -14.77 -14.20
C PRO A 336 -15.47 -14.76 -13.82
N ARG A 337 -16.15 -13.62 -14.03
CA ARG A 337 -17.60 -13.53 -13.82
C ARG A 337 -18.42 -14.40 -14.77
N SER A 338 -17.83 -14.82 -15.91
CA SER A 338 -18.46 -15.81 -16.80
C SER A 338 -18.67 -17.18 -16.12
N PHE A 339 -17.82 -17.54 -15.15
CA PHE A 339 -17.96 -18.78 -14.36
C PHE A 339 -18.66 -18.52 -13.01
N TRP A 340 -18.58 -17.31 -12.50
CA TRP A 340 -19.20 -16.90 -11.23
C TRP A 340 -19.85 -15.52 -11.38
N PRO A 341 -21.08 -15.46 -11.99
CA PRO A 341 -21.77 -14.19 -12.22
C PRO A 341 -22.03 -13.37 -10.94
N GLU A 342 -22.41 -14.05 -9.86
CA GLU A 342 -22.73 -13.44 -8.55
C GLU A 342 -21.50 -13.14 -7.69
N LYS A 343 -20.29 -13.21 -8.28
CA LYS A 343 -19.07 -12.86 -7.58
C LYS A 343 -19.18 -11.46 -6.97
N ALA A 344 -18.83 -11.35 -5.69
CA ALA A 344 -18.83 -10.09 -4.96
C ALA A 344 -18.10 -8.99 -5.74
N ILE A 345 -18.64 -7.77 -5.69
CA ILE A 345 -17.93 -6.54 -6.06
C ILE A 345 -17.25 -5.98 -4.81
N GLY A 346 -16.31 -5.04 -4.97
CA GLY A 346 -15.61 -4.44 -3.82
C GLY A 346 -16.57 -3.85 -2.79
N SER A 347 -16.27 -4.04 -1.51
CA SER A 347 -17.14 -3.58 -0.40
C SER A 347 -17.44 -2.08 -0.47
N GLY A 348 -16.44 -1.27 -0.83
CA GLY A 348 -16.64 0.15 -1.09
C GLY A 348 -17.62 0.40 -2.24
N SER A 349 -17.54 -0.40 -3.31
CA SER A 349 -18.46 -0.26 -4.44
C SER A 349 -19.90 -0.58 -4.04
N VAL A 350 -20.13 -1.58 -3.19
CA VAL A 350 -21.48 -1.87 -2.65
C VAL A 350 -22.02 -0.65 -1.91
N VAL A 351 -21.24 -0.09 -0.97
CA VAL A 351 -21.64 1.10 -0.23
C VAL A 351 -21.92 2.28 -1.17
N GLY A 352 -21.08 2.51 -2.18
CA GLY A 352 -21.28 3.59 -3.14
C GLY A 352 -22.55 3.45 -3.98
N ILE A 353 -22.90 2.24 -4.39
CA ILE A 353 -24.13 1.94 -5.15
C ILE A 353 -25.36 2.14 -4.26
N GLU A 354 -25.39 1.53 -3.08
CA GLU A 354 -26.53 1.63 -2.15
C GLU A 354 -26.79 3.06 -1.68
N GLN A 355 -25.75 3.85 -1.53
CA GLN A 355 -25.85 5.27 -1.15
C GLN A 355 -26.08 6.20 -2.36
N GLY A 356 -26.18 5.68 -3.58
CA GLY A 356 -26.41 6.47 -4.78
C GLY A 356 -25.28 7.46 -5.11
N TYR A 357 -24.03 7.14 -4.74
CA TYR A 357 -22.90 8.04 -5.05
C TYR A 357 -22.62 8.09 -6.54
N ALA A 358 -22.21 9.26 -7.02
CA ALA A 358 -21.81 9.46 -8.42
C ALA A 358 -20.61 8.56 -8.84
N HIS A 359 -19.88 8.01 -7.85
CA HIS A 359 -18.76 7.10 -8.05
C HIS A 359 -18.89 5.91 -7.11
N SER A 360 -18.83 4.69 -7.63
CA SER A 360 -18.79 3.46 -6.80
C SER A 360 -17.36 2.97 -6.54
N GLY A 361 -16.33 3.58 -7.16
CA GLY A 361 -14.92 3.26 -6.91
C GLY A 361 -14.37 3.88 -5.61
N ILE A 362 -15.09 3.74 -4.51
CA ILE A 362 -14.72 4.25 -3.20
C ILE A 362 -13.95 3.22 -2.38
N SER A 363 -13.22 3.69 -1.37
CA SER A 363 -12.39 2.81 -0.55
C SER A 363 -13.19 2.17 0.59
N MET A 364 -12.72 1.00 1.07
CA MET A 364 -13.14 0.41 2.34
C MET A 364 -11.88 0.09 3.13
N PRO A 365 -11.69 0.63 4.36
CA PRO A 365 -10.50 0.34 5.13
C PRO A 365 -10.47 -1.13 5.55
N PHE A 366 -9.27 -1.69 5.72
CA PHE A 366 -9.09 -3.11 6.02
C PHE A 366 -9.87 -3.58 7.26
N ILE A 367 -9.99 -2.74 8.28
CA ILE A 367 -10.83 -3.01 9.46
C ILE A 367 -12.32 -3.04 9.10
N GLY A 368 -12.75 -2.17 8.18
CA GLY A 368 -14.11 -2.16 7.64
C GLY A 368 -14.41 -3.40 6.80
N GLU A 369 -13.40 -3.91 6.06
CA GLU A 369 -13.53 -5.20 5.36
C GLU A 369 -13.77 -6.35 6.34
N GLY A 370 -13.12 -6.33 7.51
CA GLY A 370 -13.40 -7.28 8.59
C GLY A 370 -14.85 -7.18 9.06
N PHE A 371 -15.37 -5.96 9.28
CA PHE A 371 -16.74 -5.71 9.67
C PHE A 371 -17.74 -6.20 8.62
N VAL A 372 -17.52 -5.83 7.37
CA VAL A 372 -18.39 -6.25 6.26
C VAL A 372 -18.45 -7.76 6.09
N ASN A 373 -17.38 -8.48 6.43
CA ASN A 373 -17.40 -9.94 6.34
C ASN A 373 -18.04 -10.62 7.55
N PHE A 374 -17.76 -10.20 8.79
CA PHE A 374 -18.18 -10.93 10.00
C PHE A 374 -18.53 -10.00 11.18
N GLY A 375 -18.93 -8.77 10.93
CA GLY A 375 -19.23 -7.80 11.97
C GLY A 375 -18.02 -7.40 12.81
N ILE A 376 -18.23 -7.03 14.05
CA ILE A 376 -17.17 -6.58 14.98
C ILE A 376 -16.10 -7.68 15.16
N ILE A 377 -16.52 -8.95 15.27
CA ILE A 377 -15.61 -10.09 15.40
C ILE A 377 -14.67 -10.18 14.19
N GLY A 378 -15.21 -9.95 12.99
CA GLY A 378 -14.44 -9.91 11.76
C GLY A 378 -13.38 -8.81 11.78
N SER A 379 -13.73 -7.60 12.23
CA SER A 379 -12.77 -6.49 12.39
C SER A 379 -11.61 -6.88 13.31
N CYS A 380 -11.91 -7.49 14.45
CA CYS A 380 -10.90 -7.97 15.40
C CYS A 380 -9.99 -9.04 14.79
N LEU A 381 -10.57 -10.04 14.13
CA LEU A 381 -9.82 -11.14 13.51
C LEU A 381 -8.93 -10.66 12.37
N PHE A 382 -9.43 -9.78 11.49
CA PHE A 382 -8.66 -9.23 10.39
C PHE A 382 -7.45 -8.44 10.91
N MET A 383 -7.65 -7.59 11.91
CA MET A 383 -6.57 -6.80 12.51
C MET A 383 -5.57 -7.69 13.25
N LEU A 384 -6.02 -8.74 13.95
CA LEU A 384 -5.15 -9.73 14.58
C LEU A 384 -4.27 -10.46 13.55
N LEU A 385 -4.88 -10.97 12.47
CA LEU A 385 -4.16 -11.69 11.41
C LEU A 385 -3.18 -10.79 10.68
N LEU A 386 -3.55 -9.54 10.42
CA LEU A 386 -2.63 -8.54 9.87
C LEU A 386 -1.45 -8.32 10.80
N GLY A 387 -1.71 -8.15 12.10
CA GLY A 387 -0.66 -8.01 13.12
C GLY A 387 0.28 -9.20 13.15
N VAL A 388 -0.24 -10.43 13.17
CA VAL A 388 0.55 -11.66 13.10
C VAL A 388 1.43 -11.68 11.86
N THR A 389 0.86 -11.40 10.70
CA THR A 389 1.59 -11.44 9.42
C THR A 389 2.71 -10.41 9.38
N LEU A 390 2.39 -9.13 9.62
CA LEU A 390 3.36 -8.05 9.54
C LEU A 390 4.43 -8.15 10.65
N GLY A 391 4.04 -8.54 11.87
CA GLY A 391 4.98 -8.73 12.97
C GLY A 391 6.02 -9.82 12.72
N ASN A 392 5.62 -10.92 12.06
CA ASN A 392 6.55 -11.98 11.68
C ASN A 392 7.46 -11.56 10.51
N LEU A 393 6.91 -10.90 9.46
CA LEU A 393 7.71 -10.35 8.36
C LEU A 393 8.74 -9.31 8.85
N ASP A 394 8.31 -8.42 9.73
CA ASP A 394 9.19 -7.41 10.35
C ASP A 394 10.32 -8.08 11.16
N ARG A 395 10.04 -9.15 11.91
CA ARG A 395 11.06 -9.88 12.68
C ARG A 395 12.12 -10.51 11.78
N ILE A 396 11.69 -11.19 10.72
CA ILE A 396 12.60 -11.83 9.76
C ILE A 396 13.47 -10.79 9.07
N ALA A 397 12.86 -9.72 8.56
CA ALA A 397 13.58 -8.66 7.86
C ALA A 397 14.67 -8.01 8.75
N TRP A 398 14.34 -7.72 10.01
CA TRP A 398 15.31 -7.14 10.94
C TRP A 398 16.34 -8.13 11.45
N LYS A 399 16.01 -9.42 11.58
CA LYS A 399 17.00 -10.48 11.85
C LYS A 399 18.05 -10.54 10.76
N VAL A 400 17.62 -10.60 9.50
CA VAL A 400 18.53 -10.63 8.33
C VAL A 400 19.37 -9.36 8.25
N LYS A 401 18.74 -8.20 8.45
CA LYS A 401 19.45 -6.92 8.40
C LYS A 401 20.53 -6.78 9.50
N ASN A 402 20.19 -7.19 10.73
CA ASN A 402 21.14 -7.13 11.85
C ASN A 402 22.35 -8.07 11.64
N LEU A 403 22.19 -9.13 10.87
CA LEU A 403 23.27 -10.03 10.48
C LEU A 403 24.06 -9.50 9.26
N ASN A 404 23.76 -8.30 8.77
CA ASN A 404 24.33 -7.70 7.56
C ASN A 404 24.24 -8.63 6.32
N GLN A 405 23.20 -9.46 6.27
CA GLN A 405 22.96 -10.39 5.17
C GLN A 405 22.05 -9.73 4.14
N ASP A 406 22.56 -9.46 2.94
CA ASP A 406 21.71 -9.11 1.81
C ASP A 406 21.02 -10.36 1.26
N CYS A 407 19.69 -10.34 1.17
CA CYS A 407 18.91 -11.40 0.55
C CYS A 407 17.73 -10.83 -0.25
N LEU A 408 17.24 -11.60 -1.23
CA LEU A 408 16.12 -11.18 -2.08
C LEU A 408 14.85 -10.87 -1.29
N PHE A 409 14.65 -11.53 -0.16
CA PHE A 409 13.52 -11.26 0.73
C PHE A 409 13.48 -9.81 1.21
N LEU A 410 14.63 -9.16 1.49
CA LEU A 410 14.65 -7.76 1.91
C LEU A 410 14.11 -6.82 0.82
N TYR A 411 14.40 -7.09 -0.44
CA TYR A 411 13.88 -6.30 -1.56
C TYR A 411 12.39 -6.49 -1.74
N TYR A 412 11.90 -7.72 -1.59
CA TYR A 412 10.48 -8.01 -1.54
C TYR A 412 9.78 -7.33 -0.33
N TYR A 413 10.40 -7.40 0.85
CA TYR A 413 9.91 -6.71 2.05
C TYR A 413 9.78 -5.20 1.85
N TYR A 414 10.71 -4.57 1.11
CA TYR A 414 10.60 -3.14 0.80
C TYR A 414 9.42 -2.82 -0.13
N LEU A 415 9.06 -3.70 -1.04
CA LEU A 415 7.85 -3.56 -1.86
C LEU A 415 6.56 -3.55 -1.02
N LEU A 416 6.55 -4.27 0.08
CA LEU A 416 5.38 -4.35 0.96
C LEU A 416 5.06 -3.04 1.67
N PHE A 417 5.98 -2.06 1.77
CA PHE A 417 5.69 -0.77 2.42
C PHE A 417 4.55 -0.02 1.72
N GLY A 418 4.64 0.16 0.41
CA GLY A 418 3.56 0.77 -0.36
C GLY A 418 2.32 -0.12 -0.42
N MET A 419 2.53 -1.45 -0.46
CA MET A 419 1.45 -2.43 -0.53
C MET A 419 0.59 -2.45 0.73
N VAL A 420 1.20 -2.41 1.93
CA VAL A 420 0.47 -2.38 3.21
C VAL A 420 -0.40 -1.11 3.30
N PHE A 421 0.13 0.06 2.90
CA PHE A 421 -0.67 1.28 2.88
C PHE A 421 -1.90 1.14 1.96
N PHE A 422 -1.73 0.51 0.80
CA PHE A 422 -2.82 0.25 -0.13
C PHE A 422 -3.85 -0.74 0.44
N ILE A 423 -3.40 -1.85 1.06
CA ILE A 423 -4.28 -2.83 1.73
C ILE A 423 -5.11 -2.17 2.83
N MET A 424 -4.50 -1.28 3.60
CA MET A 424 -5.21 -0.58 4.69
C MET A 424 -6.33 0.33 4.19
N ARG A 425 -6.22 0.86 2.96
CA ARG A 425 -7.16 1.82 2.38
C ARG A 425 -8.11 1.22 1.36
N GLY A 426 -7.61 0.35 0.50
CA GLY A 426 -8.36 -0.19 -0.65
C GLY A 426 -9.29 -1.32 -0.24
N ASP A 427 -10.33 -1.55 -1.06
CA ASP A 427 -11.17 -2.74 -0.87
C ASP A 427 -10.35 -4.05 -0.97
N LEU A 428 -10.85 -5.10 -0.30
CA LEU A 428 -10.13 -6.35 -0.14
C LEU A 428 -9.86 -7.04 -1.49
N ILE A 429 -10.82 -7.00 -2.43
CA ILE A 429 -10.70 -7.68 -3.73
C ILE A 429 -9.56 -7.08 -4.57
N ASN A 430 -9.54 -5.75 -4.70
CA ASN A 430 -8.48 -5.06 -5.42
C ASN A 430 -7.12 -5.19 -4.70
N SER A 431 -7.13 -5.11 -3.38
CA SER A 431 -5.91 -5.25 -2.57
C SER A 431 -5.28 -6.63 -2.71
N MET A 432 -6.08 -7.70 -2.72
CA MET A 432 -5.61 -9.07 -2.94
C MET A 432 -5.10 -9.27 -4.37
N ALA A 433 -5.77 -8.71 -5.36
CA ALA A 433 -5.30 -8.77 -6.75
C ALA A 433 -3.96 -8.05 -6.95
N PHE A 434 -3.76 -6.88 -6.31
CA PHE A 434 -2.46 -6.19 -6.34
C PHE A 434 -1.37 -6.94 -5.59
N LEU A 435 -1.65 -7.41 -4.37
CA LEU A 435 -0.69 -8.15 -3.56
C LEU A 435 -0.21 -9.41 -4.30
N THR A 436 -1.15 -10.16 -4.86
CA THR A 436 -0.86 -11.37 -5.63
C THR A 436 -0.07 -11.05 -6.90
N GLY A 437 -0.46 -10.01 -7.65
CA GLY A 437 0.23 -9.59 -8.86
C GLY A 437 1.69 -9.19 -8.61
N ILE A 438 1.95 -8.34 -7.62
CA ILE A 438 3.30 -7.90 -7.24
C ILE A 438 4.14 -9.06 -6.70
N THR A 439 3.55 -9.90 -5.82
CA THR A 439 4.23 -11.05 -5.25
C THR A 439 4.59 -12.06 -6.33
N ALA A 440 3.64 -12.37 -7.21
CA ALA A 440 3.85 -13.29 -8.33
C ALA A 440 4.90 -12.75 -9.30
N SER A 441 4.85 -11.47 -9.69
CA SER A 441 5.84 -10.88 -10.61
C SER A 441 7.26 -10.94 -10.05
N PHE A 442 7.44 -10.69 -8.76
CA PHE A 442 8.76 -10.76 -8.11
C PHE A 442 9.27 -12.20 -8.00
N TRP A 443 8.48 -13.10 -7.36
CA TRP A 443 8.95 -14.45 -7.08
C TRP A 443 8.98 -15.36 -8.31
N MET A 444 8.05 -15.20 -9.25
CA MET A 444 8.07 -15.93 -10.51
C MET A 444 9.32 -15.59 -11.32
N LEU A 445 9.70 -14.29 -11.38
CA LEU A 445 10.94 -13.88 -12.02
C LEU A 445 12.17 -14.52 -11.34
N VAL A 446 12.23 -14.52 -10.01
CA VAL A 446 13.30 -15.17 -9.25
C VAL A 446 13.37 -16.68 -9.53
N ILE A 447 12.23 -17.38 -9.57
CA ILE A 447 12.15 -18.81 -9.84
C ILE A 447 12.60 -19.12 -11.26
N LEU A 448 12.13 -18.36 -12.26
CA LEU A 448 12.51 -18.51 -13.68
C LEU A 448 14.04 -18.33 -13.85
N LEU A 449 14.59 -17.28 -13.27
CA LEU A 449 16.04 -17.04 -13.34
C LEU A 449 16.86 -18.15 -12.66
N LYS A 450 16.39 -18.66 -11.52
CA LYS A 450 17.02 -19.79 -10.82
C LYS A 450 16.94 -21.07 -11.67
N PHE A 451 15.80 -21.33 -12.30
CA PHE A 451 15.61 -22.51 -13.15
C PHE A 451 16.57 -22.48 -14.34
N VAL A 452 16.63 -21.38 -15.09
CA VAL A 452 17.51 -21.21 -16.23
C VAL A 452 19.01 -21.28 -15.85
N THR A 453 19.38 -20.79 -14.67
CA THR A 453 20.77 -20.93 -14.19
C THR A 453 21.14 -22.39 -13.84
N ARG A 454 20.16 -23.25 -13.56
CA ARG A 454 20.38 -24.69 -13.32
C ARG A 454 20.47 -25.49 -14.62
N LEU A 455 19.73 -25.07 -15.65
CA LEU A 455 19.91 -25.59 -16.99
C LEU A 455 21.28 -25.06 -17.46
N LYS A 456 22.33 -25.83 -17.24
CA LYS A 456 23.63 -25.57 -17.85
C LYS A 456 23.43 -25.58 -19.36
N PHE A 457 23.21 -24.42 -19.95
CA PHE A 457 23.44 -24.25 -21.38
C PHE A 457 24.95 -24.35 -21.55
N TYR A 458 25.38 -25.51 -22.05
CA TYR A 458 26.70 -25.74 -22.57
C TYR A 458 26.93 -24.82 -23.76
#